data_3eb64d02b560bffdf2cc7c25923cb684
#
_entry.id   3eb64d02b560bffdf2cc7c25923cb684
#
_cell.length_a   1.000
_cell.length_b   1.000
_cell.length_c   1.000
_cell.angle_alpha   90.00
_cell.angle_beta   90.00
_cell.angle_gamma   90.00
#
_symmetry.space_group_name_H-M   'P 1'
#
loop_
_entity.id
_entity.type
_entity.pdbx_description
1 polymer ?
#
loop_
_entity_poly.entity_id
_entity_poly.type
_entity_poly.pdbx_seq_one_letter_code
_entity_poly.pdbx_strand_id
1 'polypeptide(L)'
;MSILQISPNLEHCQPRLTVSLRPGFIRLYCQRNGASSVRLQMRYPGSSWYLLLDECDSPYVEDHTPVEIPGREEVREYRATALFEGEEVGQPSDIVKVTLPG
;
A
#
# COMPACT_ATOMS: atom_id res chain seq x y z
N MET A 1 16.22 -31.17 -2.36
CA MET A 1 15.69 -30.72 -2.30
C MET A 1 15.08 -30.03 -2.12
N SER A 2 14.93 -29.61 -1.86
CA SER A 2 14.34 -29.05 -1.65
C SER A 2 13.80 -28.23 -1.65
N ILE A 3 13.82 -27.84 -1.66
CA ILE A 3 13.40 -27.05 -1.63
C ILE A 3 12.46 -26.52 -1.51
N LEU A 4 12.27 -26.54 -1.58
CA LEU A 4 11.42 -26.20 -1.59
C LEU A 4 10.64 -25.67 -0.94
N GLN A 5 10.70 -25.47 -0.35
CA GLN A 5 10.05 -25.01 0.35
C GLN A 5 9.75 -23.93 0.52
N ILE A 6 9.89 -23.62 0.47
CA ILE A 6 9.76 -22.52 0.28
C ILE A 6 8.70 -21.84 0.78
N SER A 7 8.30 -20.85 0.72
CA SER A 7 7.21 -20.21 1.20
C SER A 7 5.98 -20.67 0.56
N PRO A 8 5.44 -21.73 1.00
CA PRO A 8 4.33 -22.34 0.31
C PRO A 8 3.09 -21.47 0.28
N ASN A 9 3.01 -20.46 1.13
CA ASN A 9 1.81 -19.64 1.20
C ASN A 9 1.92 -18.30 0.49
N LEU A 10 2.86 -18.13 -0.41
CA LEU A 10 3.01 -16.87 -1.12
C LEU A 10 1.77 -16.53 -1.93
N GLU A 11 1.12 -17.51 -2.52
CA GLU A 11 -0.08 -17.26 -3.31
C GLU A 11 -1.27 -16.82 -2.45
N HIS A 12 -1.21 -17.03 -1.15
CA HIS A 12 -2.23 -16.59 -0.22
C HIS A 12 -1.79 -15.39 0.60
N CYS A 13 -0.61 -14.88 0.33
CA CYS A 13 -0.08 -13.73 1.05
C CYS A 13 -0.91 -12.49 0.70
N GLN A 14 -1.39 -11.81 1.71
CA GLN A 14 -2.16 -10.59 1.51
C GLN A 14 -1.75 -9.58 2.57
N PRO A 15 -1.12 -8.48 2.18
CA PRO A 15 -0.79 -7.44 3.14
C PRO A 15 -2.05 -6.83 3.73
N ARG A 16 -1.93 -6.29 4.93
CA ARG A 16 -3.00 -5.51 5.53
C ARG A 16 -2.54 -4.07 5.63
N LEU A 17 -3.33 -3.17 5.09
CA LEU A 17 -3.01 -1.75 5.05
C LEU A 17 -4.02 -0.98 5.88
N THR A 18 -3.50 -0.11 6.74
CA THR A 18 -4.31 0.80 7.55
C THR A 18 -3.81 2.20 7.29
N VAL A 19 -4.72 3.17 7.20
CA VAL A 19 -4.33 4.55 6.97
C VAL A 19 -4.90 5.43 8.08
N SER A 20 -4.16 6.48 8.42
CA SER A 20 -4.64 7.49 9.34
C SER A 20 -4.28 8.87 8.82
N LEU A 21 -5.25 9.78 8.92
CA LEU A 21 -5.07 11.15 8.51
C LEU A 21 -4.33 11.90 9.62
N ARG A 22 -3.25 12.57 9.26
CA ARG A 22 -2.44 13.37 10.18
C ARG A 22 -2.34 14.79 9.67
N PRO A 23 -2.03 15.76 10.53
CA PRO A 23 -1.83 17.13 10.04
C PRO A 23 -0.70 17.16 9.02
N GLY A 24 -1.04 17.49 7.78
CA GLY A 24 -0.06 17.66 6.70
C GLY A 24 0.34 16.41 5.95
N PHE A 25 -0.12 15.21 6.37
CA PHE A 25 0.24 14.00 5.66
C PHE A 25 -0.71 12.86 6.03
N ILE A 26 -0.60 11.76 5.28
CA ILE A 26 -1.34 10.54 5.56
C ILE A 26 -0.33 9.48 5.98
N ARG A 27 -0.56 8.85 7.12
CA ARG A 27 0.30 7.77 7.59
C ARG A 27 -0.29 6.43 7.17
N LEU A 28 0.55 5.61 6.54
CA LEU A 28 0.20 4.27 6.12
C LEU A 28 0.92 3.27 7.03
N TYR A 29 0.16 2.32 7.55
CA TYR A 29 0.73 1.21 8.31
C TYR A 29 0.46 -0.06 7.55
N CYS A 30 1.51 -0.79 7.20
CA CYS A 30 1.38 -2.00 6.39
C CYS A 30 1.94 -3.20 7.12
N GLN A 31 1.09 -4.22 7.29
CA GLN A 31 1.51 -5.52 7.78
C GLN A 31 1.78 -6.39 6.57
N ARG A 32 3.03 -6.86 6.44
CA ARG A 32 3.45 -7.60 5.24
C ARG A 32 2.95 -9.03 5.19
N ASN A 33 2.65 -9.60 6.35
CA ASN A 33 2.06 -10.94 6.48
C ASN A 33 2.86 -12.01 5.74
N GLY A 34 4.20 -11.99 5.94
CA GLY A 34 5.10 -12.99 5.39
C GLY A 34 5.84 -12.56 4.15
N ALA A 35 5.47 -11.44 3.53
CA ALA A 35 6.19 -10.94 2.37
C ALA A 35 7.51 -10.30 2.81
N SER A 36 8.50 -10.28 1.90
CA SER A 36 9.76 -9.62 2.19
C SER A 36 9.63 -8.10 2.13
N SER A 37 8.73 -7.61 1.28
CA SER A 37 8.46 -6.18 1.14
C SER A 37 7.10 -6.01 0.48
N VAL A 38 6.68 -4.76 0.31
CA VAL A 38 5.42 -4.43 -0.36
C VAL A 38 5.64 -3.30 -1.35
N ARG A 39 4.77 -3.25 -2.35
CA ARG A 39 4.63 -2.14 -3.28
C ARG A 39 3.39 -1.37 -2.88
N LEU A 40 3.53 -0.06 -2.71
CA LEU A 40 2.42 0.79 -2.30
C LEU A 40 1.96 1.62 -3.48
N GLN A 41 0.65 1.66 -3.69
CA GLN A 41 0.04 2.41 -4.79
C GLN A 41 -1.07 3.27 -4.25
N MET A 42 -1.32 4.38 -4.95
CA MET A 42 -2.38 5.32 -4.62
C MET A 42 -3.13 5.68 -5.89
N ARG A 43 -4.40 6.03 -5.76
CA ARG A 43 -5.17 6.59 -6.86
C ARG A 43 -6.25 7.51 -6.32
N TYR A 44 -6.74 8.36 -7.22
CA TYR A 44 -8.01 9.05 -6.99
C TYR A 44 -9.12 8.17 -7.53
N PRO A 45 -10.34 8.22 -6.96
CA PRO A 45 -11.43 7.39 -7.43
C PRO A 45 -11.64 7.53 -8.93
N GLY A 46 -11.72 6.39 -9.63
CA GLY A 46 -11.91 6.37 -11.06
C GLY A 46 -10.67 6.55 -11.90
N SER A 47 -9.51 6.81 -11.28
CA SER A 47 -8.27 6.94 -12.03
C SER A 47 -7.43 5.68 -11.92
N SER A 48 -6.35 5.62 -12.70
CA SER A 48 -5.43 4.50 -12.66
C SER A 48 -4.57 4.57 -11.40
N TRP A 49 -4.10 3.43 -10.94
CA TRP A 49 -3.14 3.36 -9.86
C TRP A 49 -1.82 3.94 -10.31
N TYR A 50 -1.17 4.68 -9.44
CA TYR A 50 0.19 5.08 -9.66
C TYR A 50 1.06 4.70 -8.46
N LEU A 51 2.34 4.59 -8.73
CA LEU A 51 3.29 4.07 -7.76
C LEU A 51 3.61 5.11 -6.70
N LEU A 52 3.40 4.75 -5.44
CA LEU A 52 3.80 5.58 -4.31
C LEU A 52 5.18 5.16 -3.82
N LEU A 53 5.38 3.86 -3.62
CA LEU A 53 6.68 3.28 -3.29
C LEU A 53 6.81 1.95 -4.01
N ASP A 54 7.92 1.77 -4.72
CA ASP A 54 8.13 0.57 -5.52
C ASP A 54 8.39 -0.66 -4.64
N GLU A 55 9.19 -0.48 -3.61
CA GLU A 55 9.51 -1.58 -2.71
C GLU A 55 9.78 -1.01 -1.32
N CYS A 56 9.06 -1.50 -0.33
CA CYS A 56 9.14 -0.99 1.02
C CYS A 56 9.08 -2.12 2.03
N ASP A 57 10.02 -2.14 2.96
CA ASP A 57 10.02 -3.11 4.04
C ASP A 57 9.69 -2.48 5.39
N SER A 58 9.50 -1.18 5.42
CA SER A 58 9.10 -0.48 6.62
C SER A 58 7.61 -0.64 6.88
N PRO A 59 7.19 -0.87 8.14
CA PRO A 59 5.77 -0.95 8.43
C PRO A 59 5.05 0.40 8.35
N TYR A 60 5.77 1.50 8.48
CA TYR A 60 5.16 2.83 8.46
C TYR A 60 5.70 3.64 7.30
N VAL A 61 4.79 4.28 6.58
CA VAL A 61 5.11 5.15 5.46
C VAL A 61 4.27 6.41 5.58
N GLU A 62 4.84 7.55 5.25
CA GLU A 62 4.12 8.82 5.24
C GLU A 62 3.95 9.30 3.80
N ASP A 63 2.71 9.62 3.44
CA ASP A 63 2.40 10.18 2.15
C ASP A 63 2.20 11.68 2.29
N HIS A 64 3.16 12.44 1.78
CA HIS A 64 3.16 13.90 1.83
C HIS A 64 2.70 14.52 0.52
N THR A 65 2.09 13.75 -0.37
CA THR A 65 1.58 14.28 -1.64
C THR A 65 0.61 15.42 -1.35
N PRO A 66 0.83 16.62 -1.91
CA PRO A 66 -0.08 17.73 -1.67
C PRO A 66 -1.43 17.49 -2.31
N VAL A 67 -2.46 18.14 -1.76
CA VAL A 67 -3.79 18.09 -2.37
C VAL A 67 -3.73 18.76 -3.73
N GLU A 68 -4.54 18.27 -4.67
CA GLU A 68 -4.56 18.84 -6.02
C GLU A 68 -5.16 20.23 -6.03
N ILE A 69 -6.25 20.42 -5.29
CA ILE A 69 -6.96 21.70 -5.26
C ILE A 69 -7.12 22.10 -3.80
N PRO A 70 -6.34 23.09 -3.33
CA PRO A 70 -6.47 23.56 -1.94
C PRO A 70 -7.88 24.05 -1.64
N GLY A 71 -8.37 23.74 -0.44
CA GLY A 71 -9.68 24.13 0.00
C GLY A 71 -10.80 23.23 -0.49
N ARG A 72 -10.48 22.17 -1.20
CA ARG A 72 -11.45 21.23 -1.72
C ARG A 72 -11.25 19.87 -1.10
N GLU A 73 -12.33 19.19 -0.75
CA GLU A 73 -12.26 17.83 -0.24
C GLU A 73 -11.65 16.90 -1.29
N GLU A 74 -10.78 16.00 -0.83
CA GLU A 74 -10.10 15.07 -1.73
C GLU A 74 -10.20 13.66 -1.19
N VAL A 75 -10.55 12.71 -2.05
CA VAL A 75 -10.61 11.30 -1.70
C VAL A 75 -9.43 10.60 -2.34
N ARG A 76 -8.74 9.78 -1.54
CA ARG A 76 -7.63 8.95 -2.03
C ARG A 76 -7.87 7.50 -1.67
N GLU A 77 -7.40 6.62 -2.55
CA GLU A 77 -7.45 5.19 -2.31
C GLU A 77 -6.04 4.64 -2.34
N TYR A 78 -5.76 3.70 -1.44
CA TYR A 78 -4.45 3.10 -1.30
C TYR A 78 -4.57 1.59 -1.32
N ARG A 79 -3.54 0.93 -1.84
CA ARG A 79 -3.41 -0.52 -1.73
C ARG A 79 -1.95 -0.90 -1.63
N ALA A 80 -1.70 -2.09 -1.07
CA ALA A 80 -0.36 -2.67 -0.97
C ALA A 80 -0.37 -4.01 -1.66
N THR A 81 0.70 -4.32 -2.38
CA THR A 81 0.89 -5.63 -3.00
C THR A 81 2.16 -6.24 -2.43
N ALA A 82 2.07 -7.50 -2.02
CA ALA A 82 3.21 -8.21 -1.46
C ALA A 82 4.25 -8.49 -2.53
N LEU A 83 5.53 -8.37 -2.14
CA LEU A 83 6.64 -8.70 -3.01
C LEU A 83 7.48 -9.79 -2.36
N PHE A 84 8.00 -10.67 -3.17
CA PHE A 84 9.02 -11.61 -2.77
C PHE A 84 10.08 -11.63 -3.85
N GLU A 85 11.30 -11.26 -3.46
CA GLU A 85 12.43 -11.14 -4.40
C GLU A 85 12.09 -10.25 -5.60
N GLY A 86 11.39 -9.14 -5.32
CA GLY A 86 11.04 -8.17 -6.34
C GLY A 86 9.83 -8.48 -7.19
N GLU A 87 9.22 -9.65 -7.00
CA GLU A 87 8.06 -10.07 -7.79
C GLU A 87 6.79 -9.96 -6.97
N GLU A 88 5.72 -9.51 -7.60
CA GLU A 88 4.41 -9.45 -6.94
C GLU A 88 3.89 -10.86 -6.70
N VAL A 89 3.46 -11.12 -5.48
CA VAL A 89 2.93 -12.43 -5.08
C VAL A 89 1.64 -12.25 -4.31
N GLY A 90 0.82 -13.28 -4.34
CA GLY A 90 -0.41 -13.32 -3.55
C GLY A 90 -1.46 -12.34 -4.03
N GLN A 91 -2.21 -11.82 -3.09
CA GLN A 91 -3.33 -10.92 -3.35
C GLN A 91 -2.99 -9.52 -2.85
N PRO A 92 -3.42 -8.46 -3.56
CA PRO A 92 -3.25 -7.11 -3.03
C PRO A 92 -4.09 -6.95 -1.76
N SER A 93 -3.72 -5.99 -0.95
CA SER A 93 -4.52 -5.62 0.22
C SER A 93 -5.90 -5.15 -0.22
N ASP A 94 -6.83 -5.13 0.72
CA ASP A 94 -8.07 -4.41 0.49
C ASP A 94 -7.74 -2.95 0.17
N ILE A 95 -8.57 -2.33 -0.64
CA ILE A 95 -8.41 -0.91 -0.97
C ILE A 95 -8.88 -0.11 0.24
N VAL A 96 -8.04 0.80 0.70
CA VAL A 96 -8.35 1.66 1.82
C VAL A 96 -8.59 3.07 1.31
N LYS A 97 -9.74 3.63 1.67
CA LYS A 97 -10.13 4.97 1.23
C LYS A 97 -9.98 5.95 2.38
N VAL A 98 -9.44 7.11 2.08
CA VAL A 98 -9.34 8.21 3.04
C VAL A 98 -9.83 9.48 2.38
N THR A 99 -10.54 10.31 3.16
CA THR A 99 -11.04 11.59 2.69
C THR A 99 -10.31 12.70 3.44
N LEU A 100 -9.65 13.57 2.66
CA LEU A 100 -9.00 14.75 3.21
C LEU A 100 -10.02 15.89 3.18
N PRO A 101 -10.23 16.59 4.30
CA PRO A 101 -11.17 17.70 4.32
C PRO A 101 -10.65 18.87 3.49
N GLY A 102 -11.58 19.65 2.99
CA GLY A 102 -11.27 20.84 2.21
C GLY A 102 -10.82 22.00 3.07
#